data_8abf38269697a0d436f3c961f17c2c92
#
_entry.id   8abf38269697a0d436f3c961f17c2c92
#
_cell.length_a   1.000
_cell.length_b   1.000
_cell.length_c   1.000
_cell.angle_alpha   90.00
_cell.angle_beta   90.00
_cell.angle_gamma   90.00
#
_symmetry.space_group_name_H-M   'P 1'
#
loop_
_entity.id
_entity.type
_entity.pdbx_description
1 polymer ?
#
loop_
_entity_poly.entity_id
_entity_poly.type
_entity_poly.pdbx_seq_one_letter_code
_entity_poly.pdbx_strand_id
1 'polypeptide(L)'
;VILHKKKDTLNRLCCIMKVTKQTLQHLRKKVPLANTIHHSTFLYNQFKKLNLCKSFSNRVIGHLMSILISIFISGYHGKTTDFAQNSSCHRTTIAHFLNSGKWDDTLLENTLKSSIVEIIYSEAQRTGKPVFCIVDDTIASKTKPSSQALHPIEDAYFHQSHLKGKQDYGHQAVAVMLSCNGIILNYAFVLYNKSISKIDIVQNIAKELPEPPVMSYFLCDCWYVSEKIINTFVQKGFHTIGALKTNRLLYPSGMKKKLSELAAELSVTEKGFDLVTVKNRRYYVYRYEGNLNGIENAVVLLSYPEKAFGNPKALRAFISTNVALSTLEILTCYVCRWPIEVFFRQCKTRLALDTYQIRSSKGIQRYWLLMSMAHYICVIGTGRYQSFQEGHQLIRSIIQQEKYQYLFQCAKSSIDFEAFMKLAG
;
A
#
# COMPACT_ATOMS: atom_id res chain seq x y z
N VAL A 1 38.91 -38.07 25.29
CA VAL A 1 38.61 -38.79 24.03
C VAL A 1 37.31 -38.30 23.41
N ILE A 2 36.27 -37.99 24.19
CA ILE A 2 34.94 -37.55 23.65
C ILE A 2 34.97 -36.10 23.12
N LEU A 3 35.77 -35.22 23.71
CA LEU A 3 35.90 -33.81 23.27
C LEU A 3 36.69 -33.64 21.95
N HIS A 4 37.65 -34.56 21.66
CA HIS A 4 38.41 -34.52 20.40
C HIS A 4 37.56 -34.96 19.20
N LYS A 5 36.70 -35.99 19.38
CA LYS A 5 35.78 -36.43 18.30
C LYS A 5 34.74 -35.40 17.90
N LYS A 6 34.24 -34.55 18.83
CA LYS A 6 33.32 -33.48 18.50
C LYS A 6 33.96 -32.34 17.71
N LYS A 7 35.22 -32.02 17.95
CA LYS A 7 35.96 -30.98 17.24
C LYS A 7 36.24 -31.35 15.78
N ASP A 8 36.56 -32.63 15.53
CA ASP A 8 36.78 -33.14 14.17
C ASP A 8 35.49 -33.20 13.35
N THR A 9 34.37 -33.54 13.98
CA THR A 9 33.07 -33.54 13.30
C THR A 9 32.59 -32.11 12.95
N LEU A 10 32.83 -31.11 13.84
CA LEU A 10 32.54 -29.71 13.56
C LEU A 10 33.45 -29.14 12.44
N ASN A 11 34.74 -29.51 12.44
CA ASN A 11 35.68 -29.06 11.40
C ASN A 11 35.36 -29.69 10.03
N ARG A 12 34.93 -30.96 9.99
CA ARG A 12 34.42 -31.59 8.76
C ARG A 12 33.15 -30.95 8.23
N LEU A 13 32.18 -30.62 9.10
CA LEU A 13 30.99 -29.89 8.74
C LEU A 13 31.30 -28.46 8.25
N CYS A 14 32.27 -27.77 8.85
CA CYS A 14 32.72 -26.45 8.43
C CYS A 14 33.44 -26.48 7.06
N CYS A 15 34.26 -27.55 6.78
CA CYS A 15 34.87 -27.76 5.47
C CYS A 15 33.82 -28.10 4.40
N ILE A 16 32.86 -28.96 4.71
CA ILE A 16 31.73 -29.28 3.80
C ILE A 16 30.91 -28.02 3.50
N MET A 17 30.62 -27.14 4.50
CA MET A 17 29.92 -25.87 4.28
C MET A 17 30.72 -24.84 3.49
N LYS A 18 32.09 -24.84 3.57
CA LYS A 18 32.94 -23.96 2.75
C LYS A 18 33.01 -24.44 1.29
N VAL A 19 33.13 -25.73 1.07
CA VAL A 19 33.11 -26.33 -0.28
C VAL A 19 31.77 -26.11 -0.95
N THR A 20 30.65 -26.26 -0.23
CA THR A 20 29.31 -25.98 -0.78
C THR A 20 29.11 -24.52 -1.14
N LYS A 21 29.65 -23.54 -0.37
CA LYS A 21 29.55 -22.12 -0.74
C LYS A 21 30.31 -21.77 -2.01
N GLN A 22 31.49 -22.27 -2.22
CA GLN A 22 32.28 -22.03 -3.43
C GLN A 22 31.71 -22.76 -4.66
N THR A 23 31.23 -23.98 -4.49
CA THR A 23 30.60 -24.77 -5.55
C THR A 23 29.24 -24.16 -5.94
N LEU A 24 28.44 -23.67 -4.98
CA LEU A 24 27.20 -22.96 -5.23
C LEU A 24 27.39 -21.65 -6.01
N GLN A 25 28.51 -20.93 -5.78
CA GLN A 25 28.79 -19.71 -6.56
C GLN A 25 29.19 -20.03 -8.01
N HIS A 26 29.87 -21.14 -8.27
CA HIS A 26 30.30 -21.52 -9.62
C HIS A 26 29.17 -22.10 -10.46
N LEU A 27 28.21 -22.78 -9.85
CA LEU A 27 27.07 -23.44 -10.50
C LEU A 27 25.83 -22.56 -10.68
N ARG A 28 25.68 -21.49 -9.91
CA ARG A 28 24.71 -20.39 -10.21
C ARG A 28 24.90 -19.79 -11.61
N LYS A 29 26.07 -19.99 -12.24
CA LYS A 29 26.38 -19.55 -13.61
C LYS A 29 25.87 -20.46 -14.73
N LYS A 30 25.39 -21.68 -14.45
CA LYS A 30 25.06 -22.69 -15.46
C LYS A 30 23.61 -23.22 -15.47
N VAL A 31 22.71 -22.72 -14.60
CA VAL A 31 21.32 -23.17 -14.64
C VAL A 31 20.59 -22.37 -15.72
N PRO A 32 19.97 -23.01 -16.72
CA PRO A 32 19.23 -22.29 -17.76
C PRO A 32 18.06 -21.51 -17.17
N LEU A 33 17.86 -20.28 -17.67
CA LEU A 33 16.79 -19.35 -17.26
C LEU A 33 15.37 -19.99 -17.30
N ALA A 34 15.18 -20.98 -18.17
CA ALA A 34 13.93 -21.73 -18.32
C ALA A 34 13.46 -22.43 -17.04
N ASN A 35 14.39 -22.88 -16.17
CA ASN A 35 14.04 -23.61 -14.96
C ASN A 35 13.64 -22.68 -13.80
N THR A 36 14.00 -21.40 -13.86
CA THR A 36 13.70 -20.42 -12.80
C THR A 36 12.26 -19.88 -12.90
N ILE A 37 11.68 -19.90 -14.09
CA ILE A 37 10.32 -19.39 -14.35
C ILE A 37 9.25 -20.31 -13.73
N HIS A 38 9.56 -21.57 -13.45
CA HIS A 38 8.62 -22.58 -12.99
C HIS A 38 8.53 -22.73 -11.46
N HIS A 39 9.20 -21.89 -10.66
CA HIS A 39 9.16 -22.01 -9.20
C HIS A 39 7.81 -21.63 -8.57
N SER A 40 6.90 -20.96 -9.29
CA SER A 40 5.54 -20.75 -8.86
C SER A 40 4.57 -20.64 -10.05
N THR A 41 3.89 -21.73 -10.32
CA THR A 41 2.80 -21.79 -11.31
C THR A 41 1.65 -20.88 -10.91
N PHE A 42 1.38 -20.75 -9.60
CA PHE A 42 0.37 -19.85 -9.08
C PHE A 42 0.65 -18.39 -9.48
N LEU A 43 1.85 -17.87 -9.20
CA LEU A 43 2.22 -16.50 -9.57
C LEU A 43 2.24 -16.30 -11.08
N TYR A 44 2.79 -17.25 -11.85
CA TYR A 44 2.77 -17.18 -13.30
C TYR A 44 1.36 -17.09 -13.87
N ASN A 45 0.39 -17.79 -13.29
CA ASN A 45 -1.00 -17.69 -13.68
C ASN A 45 -1.63 -16.31 -13.37
N GLN A 46 -1.14 -15.57 -12.35
CA GLN A 46 -1.58 -14.19 -12.14
C GLN A 46 -1.12 -13.27 -13.28
N PHE A 47 0.13 -13.44 -13.77
CA PHE A 47 0.61 -12.70 -14.95
C PHE A 47 -0.20 -13.03 -16.22
N LYS A 48 -0.60 -14.29 -16.39
CA LYS A 48 -1.48 -14.70 -17.50
C LYS A 48 -2.86 -14.07 -17.40
N LYS A 49 -3.48 -14.10 -16.22
CA LYS A 49 -4.79 -13.46 -15.98
C LYS A 49 -4.80 -11.97 -16.30
N LEU A 50 -3.70 -11.29 -16.02
CA LEU A 50 -3.48 -9.88 -16.32
C LEU A 50 -2.96 -9.63 -17.75
N ASN A 51 -2.89 -10.66 -18.62
CA ASN A 51 -2.33 -10.61 -19.98
C ASN A 51 -0.88 -10.12 -20.07
N LEU A 52 -0.15 -10.01 -18.96
CA LEU A 52 1.22 -9.49 -18.91
C LEU A 52 2.24 -10.42 -19.62
N CYS A 53 1.96 -11.73 -19.71
CA CYS A 53 2.81 -12.69 -20.43
C CYS A 53 2.85 -12.44 -21.94
N LYS A 54 1.89 -11.71 -22.51
CA LYS A 54 1.89 -11.34 -23.94
C LYS A 54 2.73 -10.09 -24.19
N SER A 55 2.85 -9.21 -23.19
CA SER A 55 3.47 -7.91 -23.30
C SER A 55 4.92 -7.89 -22.83
N PHE A 56 5.27 -8.74 -21.86
CA PHE A 56 6.62 -8.83 -21.32
C PHE A 56 7.39 -10.04 -21.84
N SER A 57 8.69 -9.87 -22.08
CA SER A 57 9.58 -11.00 -22.39
C SER A 57 9.69 -11.95 -21.19
N ASN A 58 10.01 -13.22 -21.47
CA ASN A 58 10.24 -14.24 -20.44
C ASN A 58 11.29 -13.80 -19.39
N ARG A 59 12.31 -13.04 -19.81
CA ARG A 59 13.33 -12.50 -18.89
C ARG A 59 12.72 -11.50 -17.91
N VAL A 60 11.88 -10.59 -18.38
CA VAL A 60 11.18 -9.61 -17.53
C VAL A 60 10.25 -10.33 -16.56
N ILE A 61 9.42 -11.25 -17.05
CA ILE A 61 8.54 -12.08 -16.20
C ILE A 61 9.36 -12.82 -15.14
N GLY A 62 10.50 -13.42 -15.52
CA GLY A 62 11.37 -14.12 -14.57
C GLY A 62 11.89 -13.22 -13.44
N HIS A 63 12.31 -11.99 -13.74
CA HIS A 63 12.74 -11.04 -12.71
C HIS A 63 11.58 -10.58 -11.82
N LEU A 64 10.42 -10.26 -12.41
CA LEU A 64 9.22 -9.88 -11.66
C LEU A 64 8.78 -11.02 -10.73
N MET A 65 8.75 -12.25 -11.21
CA MET A 65 8.43 -13.43 -10.39
C MET A 65 9.43 -13.65 -9.26
N SER A 66 10.74 -13.53 -9.52
CA SER A 66 11.76 -13.67 -8.47
C SER A 66 11.57 -12.67 -7.33
N ILE A 67 11.22 -11.42 -7.67
CA ILE A 67 10.94 -10.38 -6.67
C ILE A 67 9.65 -10.70 -5.89
N LEU A 68 8.57 -11.08 -6.58
CA LEU A 68 7.30 -11.44 -5.93
C LEU A 68 7.43 -12.68 -5.05
N ILE A 69 8.13 -13.73 -5.51
CA ILE A 69 8.41 -14.91 -4.68
C ILE A 69 9.12 -14.49 -3.40
N SER A 70 10.13 -13.62 -3.51
CA SER A 70 10.89 -13.13 -2.35
C SER A 70 10.02 -12.40 -1.34
N ILE A 71 9.05 -11.61 -1.81
CA ILE A 71 8.10 -10.89 -0.94
C ILE A 71 7.30 -11.87 -0.07
N PHE A 72 6.97 -13.06 -0.59
CA PHE A 72 6.17 -14.05 0.14
C PHE A 72 7.00 -15.04 0.99
N ILE A 73 8.31 -15.04 0.86
CA ILE A 73 9.18 -15.96 1.63
C ILE A 73 9.50 -15.41 3.03
N SER A 74 9.82 -16.30 3.94
CA SER A 74 10.23 -15.96 5.31
C SER A 74 11.57 -15.22 5.33
N GLY A 75 11.69 -14.19 6.17
CA GLY A 75 12.93 -13.41 6.30
C GLY A 75 13.11 -12.35 5.23
N TYR A 76 12.05 -11.99 4.52
CA TYR A 76 12.06 -10.91 3.54
C TYR A 76 12.26 -9.54 4.23
N HIS A 77 13.25 -8.78 3.79
CA HIS A 77 13.61 -7.46 4.30
C HIS A 77 13.68 -6.37 3.22
N GLY A 78 13.33 -6.69 1.96
CA GLY A 78 13.36 -5.75 0.85
C GLY A 78 14.76 -5.40 0.34
N LYS A 79 15.72 -6.31 0.51
CA LYS A 79 17.08 -6.17 -0.01
C LYS A 79 17.22 -6.83 -1.36
N THR A 80 18.09 -6.29 -2.22
CA THR A 80 18.40 -6.93 -3.52
C THR A 80 19.00 -8.33 -3.36
N THR A 81 19.62 -8.61 -2.22
CA THR A 81 20.10 -9.96 -1.85
C THR A 81 18.95 -10.94 -1.64
N ASP A 82 17.83 -10.50 -1.08
CA ASP A 82 16.65 -11.35 -0.85
C ASP A 82 16.05 -11.77 -2.21
N PHE A 83 16.00 -10.85 -3.17
CA PHE A 83 15.53 -11.14 -4.52
C PHE A 83 16.46 -12.10 -5.27
N ALA A 84 17.78 -11.96 -5.09
CA ALA A 84 18.76 -12.81 -5.74
C ALA A 84 18.74 -14.25 -5.23
N GLN A 85 18.33 -14.49 -3.99
CA GLN A 85 18.19 -15.86 -3.43
C GLN A 85 17.13 -16.67 -4.18
N ASN A 86 16.13 -16.01 -4.77
CA ASN A 86 15.04 -16.63 -5.51
C ASN A 86 15.17 -16.42 -7.03
N SER A 87 16.39 -16.17 -7.51
CA SER A 87 16.69 -15.90 -8.90
C SER A 87 17.98 -16.62 -9.31
N SER A 88 18.07 -17.02 -10.57
CA SER A 88 19.34 -17.47 -11.16
C SER A 88 20.33 -16.32 -11.41
N CYS A 89 19.92 -15.08 -11.17
CA CYS A 89 20.72 -13.89 -11.45
C CYS A 89 21.44 -13.38 -10.20
N HIS A 90 22.61 -12.78 -10.42
CA HIS A 90 23.32 -12.09 -9.35
C HIS A 90 22.54 -10.84 -8.89
N ARG A 91 22.71 -10.45 -7.61
CA ARG A 91 22.05 -9.28 -7.00
C ARG A 91 22.18 -7.98 -7.81
N THR A 92 23.31 -7.78 -8.51
CA THR A 92 23.55 -6.60 -9.35
C THR A 92 22.63 -6.57 -10.58
N THR A 93 22.30 -7.73 -11.14
CA THR A 93 21.35 -7.86 -12.26
C THR A 93 19.94 -7.45 -11.82
N ILE A 94 19.52 -7.90 -10.62
CA ILE A 94 18.21 -7.50 -10.07
C ILE A 94 18.20 -6.01 -9.70
N ALA A 95 19.29 -5.50 -9.12
CA ALA A 95 19.41 -4.06 -8.86
C ALA A 95 19.34 -3.24 -10.15
N HIS A 96 20.06 -3.66 -11.21
CA HIS A 96 19.98 -3.02 -12.52
C HIS A 96 18.56 -3.10 -13.12
N PHE A 97 17.89 -4.26 -13.00
CA PHE A 97 16.52 -4.43 -13.48
C PHE A 97 15.55 -3.42 -12.84
N LEU A 98 15.66 -3.20 -11.53
CA LEU A 98 14.84 -2.20 -10.84
C LEU A 98 15.25 -0.77 -11.18
N ASN A 99 16.55 -0.46 -11.17
CA ASN A 99 17.03 0.92 -11.27
C ASN A 99 17.01 1.47 -12.71
N SER A 100 17.43 0.67 -13.68
CA SER A 100 17.69 1.11 -15.07
C SER A 100 17.29 0.10 -16.15
N GLY A 101 16.71 -1.05 -15.76
CA GLY A 101 16.25 -2.05 -16.73
C GLY A 101 15.21 -1.49 -17.68
N LYS A 102 15.34 -1.86 -18.97
CA LYS A 102 14.39 -1.44 -20.03
C LYS A 102 13.19 -2.38 -20.02
N TRP A 103 12.21 -2.11 -19.19
CA TRP A 103 10.90 -2.77 -19.19
C TRP A 103 9.81 -1.72 -18.87
N ASP A 104 8.62 -1.97 -19.36
CA ASP A 104 7.50 -1.03 -19.27
C ASP A 104 6.77 -1.16 -17.94
N ASP A 105 7.23 -0.42 -16.92
CA ASP A 105 6.58 -0.36 -15.63
C ASP A 105 5.25 0.42 -15.70
N THR A 106 5.08 1.32 -16.65
CA THR A 106 3.82 2.05 -16.87
C THR A 106 2.73 1.09 -17.36
N LEU A 107 3.06 0.15 -18.24
CA LEU A 107 2.13 -0.89 -18.66
C LEU A 107 1.65 -1.74 -17.48
N LEU A 108 2.56 -2.16 -16.59
CA LEU A 108 2.19 -2.91 -15.39
C LEU A 108 1.26 -2.10 -14.48
N GLU A 109 1.59 -0.83 -14.24
CA GLU A 109 0.78 0.07 -13.42
C GLU A 109 -0.63 0.24 -13.99
N ASN A 110 -0.74 0.56 -15.28
CA ASN A 110 -2.02 0.76 -15.95
C ASN A 110 -2.85 -0.53 -15.99
N THR A 111 -2.22 -1.68 -16.17
CA THR A 111 -2.91 -2.99 -16.14
C THR A 111 -3.49 -3.25 -14.75
N LEU A 112 -2.75 -2.97 -13.68
CA LEU A 112 -3.25 -3.11 -12.31
C LEU A 112 -4.37 -2.12 -12.02
N LYS A 113 -4.21 -0.85 -12.37
CA LYS A 113 -5.24 0.19 -12.21
C LYS A 113 -6.55 -0.21 -12.90
N SER A 114 -6.47 -0.64 -14.16
CA SER A 114 -7.65 -1.07 -14.94
C SER A 114 -8.35 -2.27 -14.30
N SER A 115 -7.59 -3.28 -13.87
CA SER A 115 -8.16 -4.46 -13.22
C SER A 115 -8.79 -4.13 -11.86
N ILE A 116 -8.19 -3.20 -11.09
CA ILE A 116 -8.74 -2.74 -9.81
C ILE A 116 -10.07 -2.01 -10.02
N VAL A 117 -10.13 -1.10 -11.00
CA VAL A 117 -11.37 -0.38 -11.34
C VAL A 117 -12.45 -1.38 -11.77
N GLU A 118 -12.13 -2.31 -12.67
CA GLU A 118 -13.07 -3.33 -13.14
C GLU A 118 -13.67 -4.13 -11.98
N ILE A 119 -12.83 -4.62 -11.06
CA ILE A 119 -13.27 -5.41 -9.90
C ILE A 119 -14.17 -4.58 -8.98
N ILE A 120 -13.73 -3.39 -8.60
CA ILE A 120 -14.45 -2.56 -7.63
C ILE A 120 -15.76 -2.02 -8.22
N TYR A 121 -15.75 -1.61 -9.48
CA TYR A 121 -16.94 -1.07 -10.14
C TYR A 121 -17.98 -2.15 -10.47
N SER A 122 -17.53 -3.34 -10.89
CA SER A 122 -18.42 -4.50 -11.07
C SER A 122 -19.08 -4.91 -9.75
N GLU A 123 -18.35 -4.88 -8.63
CA GLU A 123 -18.91 -5.15 -7.31
C GLU A 123 -19.91 -4.07 -6.89
N ALA A 124 -19.64 -2.80 -7.19
CA ALA A 124 -20.55 -1.70 -6.93
C ALA A 124 -21.85 -1.83 -7.73
N GLN A 125 -21.76 -2.13 -9.03
CA GLN A 125 -22.92 -2.40 -9.89
C GLN A 125 -23.76 -3.59 -9.39
N ARG A 126 -23.07 -4.68 -9.00
CA ARG A 126 -23.72 -5.90 -8.52
C ARG A 126 -24.46 -5.70 -7.20
N THR A 127 -23.94 -4.88 -6.31
CA THR A 127 -24.45 -4.72 -4.93
C THR A 127 -25.25 -3.45 -4.68
N GLY A 128 -25.14 -2.46 -5.58
CA GLY A 128 -25.66 -1.10 -5.35
C GLY A 128 -24.92 -0.32 -4.25
N LYS A 129 -23.83 -0.87 -3.69
CA LYS A 129 -23.06 -0.25 -2.62
C LYS A 129 -22.07 0.79 -3.16
N PRO A 130 -21.82 1.89 -2.41
CA PRO A 130 -20.93 2.96 -2.86
C PRO A 130 -19.49 2.48 -3.04
N VAL A 131 -18.80 3.10 -3.99
CA VAL A 131 -17.34 3.05 -4.08
C VAL A 131 -16.75 4.11 -3.18
N PHE A 132 -15.78 3.75 -2.36
CA PHE A 132 -14.96 4.67 -1.59
C PHE A 132 -13.58 4.82 -2.23
N CYS A 133 -13.25 6.04 -2.66
CA CYS A 133 -11.89 6.43 -3.04
C CYS A 133 -11.21 7.05 -1.82
N ILE A 134 -10.23 6.39 -1.24
CA ILE A 134 -9.61 6.75 0.04
C ILE A 134 -8.20 7.24 -0.23
N VAL A 135 -7.85 8.43 0.28
CA VAL A 135 -6.53 9.03 0.11
C VAL A 135 -5.89 9.34 1.45
N ASP A 136 -4.63 9.00 1.56
CA ASP A 136 -3.76 9.36 2.69
C ASP A 136 -2.28 9.25 2.28
N ASP A 137 -1.37 9.70 3.14
CA ASP A 137 0.07 9.55 2.91
C ASP A 137 0.80 8.89 4.09
N THR A 138 1.95 8.30 3.80
CA THR A 138 2.80 7.68 4.81
C THR A 138 4.26 7.94 4.54
N ILE A 139 5.08 7.92 5.62
CA ILE A 139 6.53 8.04 5.53
C ILE A 139 7.14 6.64 5.68
N ALA A 140 7.96 6.24 4.69
CA ALA A 140 8.88 5.11 4.76
C ALA A 140 10.19 5.61 5.36
N SER A 141 10.35 5.45 6.66
CA SER A 141 11.50 5.98 7.41
C SER A 141 12.81 5.37 6.96
N LYS A 142 13.85 6.20 6.82
CA LYS A 142 15.21 5.80 6.44
C LYS A 142 16.24 6.44 7.36
N THR A 143 17.38 5.79 7.53
CA THR A 143 18.56 6.43 8.15
C THR A 143 19.17 7.37 7.12
N LYS A 144 19.35 8.65 7.50
CA LYS A 144 20.03 9.62 6.64
C LYS A 144 21.48 9.19 6.41
N PRO A 145 21.93 9.03 5.15
CA PRO A 145 23.33 8.75 4.86
C PRO A 145 24.25 9.86 5.35
N SER A 146 25.53 9.54 5.55
CA SER A 146 26.58 10.55 5.76
C SER A 146 26.60 11.54 4.60
N SER A 147 26.99 12.79 4.87
CA SER A 147 27.20 13.82 3.84
C SER A 147 28.29 13.43 2.81
N GLN A 148 29.19 12.52 3.19
CA GLN A 148 30.25 11.99 2.32
C GLN A 148 29.82 10.73 1.54
N ALA A 149 28.55 10.30 1.62
CA ALA A 149 28.10 9.12 0.92
C ALA A 149 28.15 9.34 -0.61
N LEU A 150 28.85 8.47 -1.33
CA LEU A 150 28.98 8.51 -2.79
C LEU A 150 27.62 8.36 -3.51
N HIS A 151 26.67 7.65 -2.89
CA HIS A 151 25.34 7.44 -3.44
C HIS A 151 24.30 7.83 -2.39
N PRO A 152 23.77 9.05 -2.44
CA PRO A 152 22.66 9.48 -1.58
C PRO A 152 21.40 8.65 -1.88
N ILE A 153 20.42 8.73 -0.99
CA ILE A 153 19.09 8.16 -1.25
C ILE A 153 18.31 9.24 -2.00
N GLU A 154 17.97 8.96 -3.26
CA GLU A 154 17.20 9.87 -4.10
C GLU A 154 15.79 10.07 -3.55
N ASP A 155 15.24 11.28 -3.64
CA ASP A 155 13.90 11.67 -3.19
C ASP A 155 13.58 11.36 -1.72
N ALA A 156 14.59 11.16 -0.88
CA ALA A 156 14.42 11.06 0.55
C ALA A 156 14.63 12.44 1.22
N TYR A 157 13.65 12.86 1.99
CA TYR A 157 13.65 14.18 2.63
C TYR A 157 13.25 14.08 4.11
N PHE A 158 13.40 15.16 4.85
CA PHE A 158 12.76 15.32 6.15
C PHE A 158 11.30 15.70 5.97
N HIS A 159 10.42 14.97 6.62
CA HIS A 159 8.98 15.18 6.65
C HIS A 159 8.49 15.30 8.10
N GLN A 160 7.49 16.14 8.35
CA GLN A 160 6.86 16.21 9.66
C GLN A 160 6.03 14.93 9.89
N SER A 161 6.43 14.14 10.86
CA SER A 161 5.70 12.94 11.26
C SER A 161 4.78 13.26 12.45
N HIS A 162 3.48 13.23 12.23
CA HIS A 162 2.50 13.41 13.31
C HIS A 162 2.55 12.24 14.31
N LEU A 163 2.83 11.02 13.83
CA LEU A 163 2.96 9.83 14.68
C LEU A 163 4.16 9.90 15.63
N LYS A 164 5.28 10.45 15.17
CA LYS A 164 6.51 10.57 15.97
C LYS A 164 6.61 11.92 16.69
N GLY A 165 5.74 12.88 16.40
CA GLY A 165 5.82 14.25 16.93
C GLY A 165 7.08 15.01 16.53
N LYS A 166 7.84 14.53 15.54
CA LYS A 166 9.13 15.11 15.09
C LYS A 166 9.33 14.89 13.60
N GLN A 167 10.38 15.52 13.06
CA GLN A 167 10.80 15.27 11.69
C GLN A 167 11.36 13.85 11.54
N ASP A 168 10.97 13.19 10.46
CA ASP A 168 11.39 11.85 10.07
C ASP A 168 11.99 11.90 8.67
N TYR A 169 13.20 11.32 8.52
CA TYR A 169 13.87 11.25 7.22
C TYR A 169 13.45 10.00 6.46
N GLY A 170 13.08 10.16 5.22
CA GLY A 170 12.70 9.03 4.39
C GLY A 170 11.93 9.42 3.13
N HIS A 171 11.30 8.45 2.52
CA HIS A 171 10.42 8.66 1.38
C HIS A 171 8.98 8.84 1.86
N GLN A 172 8.27 9.80 1.29
CA GLN A 172 6.84 9.96 1.53
C GLN A 172 6.05 9.42 0.33
N ALA A 173 5.08 8.57 0.62
CA ALA A 173 4.17 8.00 -0.37
C ALA A 173 2.78 8.58 -0.22
N VAL A 174 2.17 8.98 -1.34
CA VAL A 174 0.74 9.26 -1.43
C VAL A 174 0.05 7.99 -1.93
N ALA A 175 -0.92 7.49 -1.17
CA ALA A 175 -1.66 6.28 -1.51
C ALA A 175 -3.12 6.62 -1.84
N VAL A 176 -3.65 5.91 -2.85
CA VAL A 176 -5.07 5.92 -3.19
C VAL A 176 -5.58 4.48 -3.18
N MET A 177 -6.61 4.24 -2.37
CA MET A 177 -7.29 2.95 -2.29
C MET A 177 -8.68 3.07 -2.91
N LEU A 178 -9.12 2.05 -3.62
CA LEU A 178 -10.52 1.87 -3.98
C LEU A 178 -11.13 0.75 -3.14
N SER A 179 -12.34 0.99 -2.64
CA SER A 179 -13.05 0.03 -1.80
C SER A 179 -14.53 -0.02 -2.14
N CYS A 180 -15.10 -1.22 -2.19
CA CYS A 180 -16.54 -1.46 -2.28
C CYS A 180 -16.88 -2.77 -1.59
N ASN A 181 -17.93 -2.79 -0.78
CA ASN A 181 -18.47 -4.01 -0.15
C ASN A 181 -17.42 -4.90 0.55
N GLY A 182 -16.42 -4.28 1.22
CA GLY A 182 -15.36 -5.01 1.92
C GLY A 182 -14.16 -5.40 1.06
N ILE A 183 -14.23 -5.28 -0.26
CA ILE A 183 -13.07 -5.40 -1.15
C ILE A 183 -12.28 -4.10 -1.07
N ILE A 184 -10.98 -4.19 -0.81
CA ILE A 184 -10.10 -3.03 -0.62
C ILE A 184 -8.83 -3.26 -1.41
N LEU A 185 -8.57 -2.42 -2.43
CA LEU A 185 -7.42 -2.55 -3.32
C LEU A 185 -6.65 -1.24 -3.43
N ASN A 186 -5.33 -1.33 -3.48
CA ASN A 186 -4.47 -0.17 -3.69
C ASN A 186 -4.47 0.20 -5.17
N TYR A 187 -5.05 1.36 -5.51
CA TYR A 187 -5.13 1.88 -6.88
C TYR A 187 -3.85 2.61 -7.31
N ALA A 188 -3.27 3.41 -6.41
CA ALA A 188 -2.03 4.13 -6.67
C ALA A 188 -1.18 4.25 -5.39
N PHE A 189 0.14 4.17 -5.56
CA PHE A 189 1.12 4.37 -4.49
C PHE A 189 2.31 5.17 -5.04
N VAL A 190 2.25 6.49 -4.90
CA VAL A 190 3.11 7.43 -5.61
C VAL A 190 4.18 8.02 -4.70
N LEU A 191 5.44 7.97 -5.15
CA LEU A 191 6.56 8.63 -4.47
C LEU A 191 6.43 10.15 -4.56
N TYR A 192 6.37 10.82 -3.40
CA TYR A 192 6.38 12.26 -3.32
C TYR A 192 7.82 12.78 -3.34
N ASN A 193 8.20 13.42 -4.44
CA ASN A 193 9.54 13.93 -4.67
C ASN A 193 9.67 15.47 -4.58
N LYS A 194 8.63 16.13 -4.10
CA LYS A 194 8.53 17.61 -3.99
C LYS A 194 8.50 18.38 -5.32
N SER A 195 8.57 17.73 -6.48
CA SER A 195 8.46 18.39 -7.79
C SER A 195 7.06 18.97 -8.03
N ILE A 196 6.04 18.27 -7.53
CA ILE A 196 4.65 18.71 -7.52
C ILE A 196 4.05 18.52 -6.13
N SER A 197 3.01 19.27 -5.80
CA SER A 197 2.36 19.14 -4.47
C SER A 197 1.60 17.82 -4.34
N LYS A 198 1.43 17.33 -3.11
CA LYS A 198 0.57 16.15 -2.86
C LYS A 198 -0.87 16.37 -3.32
N ILE A 199 -1.34 17.62 -3.28
CA ILE A 199 -2.66 18.02 -3.80
C ILE A 199 -2.73 17.79 -5.31
N ASP A 200 -1.69 18.19 -6.05
CA ASP A 200 -1.64 17.99 -7.51
C ASP A 200 -1.51 16.51 -7.87
N ILE A 201 -0.75 15.71 -7.10
CA ILE A 201 -0.68 14.26 -7.27
C ILE A 201 -2.09 13.65 -7.18
N VAL A 202 -2.82 13.96 -6.11
CA VAL A 202 -4.18 13.42 -5.89
C VAL A 202 -5.14 13.91 -6.96
N GLN A 203 -5.03 15.18 -7.36
CA GLN A 203 -5.86 15.74 -8.44
C GLN A 203 -5.60 15.03 -9.79
N ASN A 204 -4.35 14.75 -10.12
CA ASN A 204 -4.02 14.04 -11.36
C ASN A 204 -4.57 12.61 -11.32
N ILE A 205 -4.44 11.91 -10.21
CA ILE A 205 -5.01 10.57 -10.03
C ILE A 205 -6.55 10.62 -10.17
N ALA A 206 -7.20 11.62 -9.56
CA ALA A 206 -8.66 11.77 -9.66
C ALA A 206 -9.12 12.00 -11.11
N LYS A 207 -8.37 12.75 -11.91
CA LYS A 207 -8.67 12.97 -13.34
C LYS A 207 -8.58 11.67 -14.17
N GLU A 208 -7.69 10.76 -13.80
CA GLU A 208 -7.52 9.45 -14.45
C GLU A 208 -8.62 8.45 -14.07
N LEU A 209 -9.26 8.63 -12.89
CA LEU A 209 -10.32 7.74 -12.44
C LEU A 209 -11.54 7.82 -13.36
N PRO A 210 -12.10 6.68 -13.84
CA PRO A 210 -13.40 6.65 -14.48
C PRO A 210 -14.52 7.07 -13.50
N GLU A 211 -15.63 7.56 -14.04
CA GLU A 211 -16.81 7.83 -13.24
C GLU A 211 -17.34 6.54 -12.60
N PRO A 212 -17.69 6.58 -11.30
CA PRO A 212 -18.21 5.40 -10.62
C PRO A 212 -19.63 5.07 -11.12
N PRO A 213 -20.01 3.79 -11.16
CA PRO A 213 -21.32 3.36 -11.69
C PRO A 213 -22.48 3.63 -10.73
N VAL A 214 -22.19 4.00 -9.48
CA VAL A 214 -23.17 4.30 -8.41
C VAL A 214 -22.70 5.52 -7.62
N MET A 215 -23.59 6.10 -6.81
CA MET A 215 -23.22 7.18 -5.88
C MET A 215 -22.01 6.75 -5.04
N SER A 216 -20.98 7.57 -5.01
CA SER A 216 -19.66 7.20 -4.47
C SER A 216 -19.02 8.35 -3.71
N TYR A 217 -18.02 8.02 -2.86
CA TYR A 217 -17.44 8.98 -1.94
C TYR A 217 -15.92 9.00 -1.99
N PHE A 218 -15.37 10.19 -2.02
CA PHE A 218 -13.96 10.45 -1.77
C PHE A 218 -13.75 10.67 -0.27
N LEU A 219 -12.86 9.88 0.35
CA LEU A 219 -12.58 9.93 1.79
C LEU A 219 -11.14 10.37 2.04
N CYS A 220 -10.96 11.40 2.85
CA CYS A 220 -9.62 11.92 3.15
C CYS A 220 -9.50 12.51 4.57
N ASP A 221 -8.27 12.74 4.99
CA ASP A 221 -7.97 13.51 6.18
C ASP A 221 -8.08 15.03 5.92
N CYS A 222 -7.83 15.83 6.95
CA CYS A 222 -7.92 17.28 6.86
C CYS A 222 -6.86 17.95 5.97
N TRP A 223 -5.80 17.21 5.59
CA TRP A 223 -4.75 17.73 4.70
C TRP A 223 -5.24 17.83 3.26
N TYR A 224 -6.05 16.85 2.83
CA TYR A 224 -6.54 16.76 1.45
C TYR A 224 -7.88 17.47 1.21
N VAL A 225 -8.49 18.05 2.24
CA VAL A 225 -9.73 18.84 2.09
C VAL A 225 -9.37 20.22 1.56
N SER A 226 -9.37 20.38 0.24
CA SER A 226 -9.21 21.66 -0.47
C SER A 226 -10.26 21.78 -1.57
N GLU A 227 -10.67 23.01 -1.88
CA GLU A 227 -11.61 23.31 -2.97
C GLU A 227 -11.18 22.62 -4.28
N LYS A 228 -9.89 22.71 -4.63
CA LYS A 228 -9.32 22.13 -5.84
C LYS A 228 -9.54 20.61 -5.93
N ILE A 229 -9.29 19.87 -4.84
CA ILE A 229 -9.50 18.41 -4.80
C ILE A 229 -10.99 18.10 -4.83
N ILE A 230 -11.78 18.76 -3.97
CA ILE A 230 -13.23 18.52 -3.86
C ILE A 230 -13.89 18.69 -5.22
N ASN A 231 -13.64 19.82 -5.90
CA ASN A 231 -14.24 20.08 -7.21
C ASN A 231 -13.82 19.02 -8.26
N THR A 232 -12.56 18.56 -8.22
CA THR A 232 -12.12 17.51 -9.15
C THR A 232 -12.84 16.18 -8.90
N PHE A 233 -13.04 15.77 -7.65
CA PHE A 233 -13.75 14.55 -7.31
C PHE A 233 -15.25 14.65 -7.59
N VAL A 234 -15.86 15.79 -7.30
CA VAL A 234 -17.29 16.05 -7.60
C VAL A 234 -17.53 15.96 -9.12
N GLN A 235 -16.66 16.55 -9.93
CA GLN A 235 -16.72 16.45 -11.40
C GLN A 235 -16.57 15.01 -11.91
N LYS A 236 -15.97 14.13 -11.11
CA LYS A 236 -15.82 12.70 -11.39
C LYS A 236 -16.91 11.83 -10.76
N GLY A 237 -17.98 12.41 -10.24
CA GLY A 237 -19.10 11.69 -9.64
C GLY A 237 -18.86 11.17 -8.21
N PHE A 238 -17.85 11.70 -7.52
CA PHE A 238 -17.58 11.36 -6.11
C PHE A 238 -17.94 12.53 -5.20
N HIS A 239 -18.85 12.33 -4.27
CA HIS A 239 -19.00 13.26 -3.16
C HIS A 239 -17.84 13.16 -2.18
N THR A 240 -17.45 14.27 -1.58
CA THR A 240 -16.35 14.28 -0.61
C THR A 240 -16.88 14.16 0.82
N ILE A 241 -16.30 13.25 1.60
CA ILE A 241 -16.44 13.20 3.06
C ILE A 241 -15.03 13.22 3.66
N GLY A 242 -14.70 14.27 4.42
CA GLY A 242 -13.34 14.46 4.94
C GLY A 242 -13.31 15.05 6.34
N ALA A 243 -12.18 14.89 7.04
CA ALA A 243 -11.95 15.64 8.27
C ALA A 243 -11.63 17.10 7.95
N LEU A 244 -11.97 17.99 8.87
CA LEU A 244 -11.66 19.43 8.78
C LEU A 244 -10.73 19.86 9.89
N LYS A 245 -9.85 20.80 9.58
CA LYS A 245 -9.12 21.54 10.61
C LYS A 245 -10.08 22.48 11.32
N THR A 246 -10.05 22.50 12.64
CA THR A 246 -11.00 23.30 13.48
C THR A 246 -10.81 24.81 13.38
N ASN A 247 -9.75 25.27 12.73
CA ASN A 247 -9.51 26.68 12.40
C ASN A 247 -10.14 27.13 11.05
N ARG A 248 -10.83 26.24 10.32
CA ARG A 248 -11.58 26.59 9.12
C ARG A 248 -12.70 27.56 9.45
N LEU A 249 -13.04 28.40 8.46
CA LEU A 249 -14.06 29.42 8.57
C LEU A 249 -15.38 28.96 7.95
N LEU A 250 -16.47 29.24 8.63
CA LEU A 250 -17.83 29.10 8.13
C LEU A 250 -18.63 30.40 8.41
N TYR A 251 -19.83 30.46 7.90
CA TYR A 251 -20.63 31.69 7.88
C TYR A 251 -22.06 31.49 8.47
N PRO A 252 -22.18 31.07 9.76
CA PRO A 252 -23.49 30.90 10.38
C PRO A 252 -24.20 32.25 10.43
N SER A 253 -25.42 32.30 9.88
CA SER A 253 -26.22 33.54 9.79
C SER A 253 -25.46 34.73 9.15
N GLY A 254 -24.56 34.45 8.18
CA GLY A 254 -23.76 35.47 7.52
C GLY A 254 -22.51 35.94 8.30
N MET A 255 -22.32 35.50 9.54
CA MET A 255 -21.19 35.89 10.37
C MET A 255 -20.01 34.92 10.20
N LYS A 256 -18.82 35.49 9.95
CA LYS A 256 -17.58 34.71 9.81
C LYS A 256 -17.09 34.20 11.16
N LYS A 257 -17.03 32.89 11.36
CA LYS A 257 -16.56 32.25 12.60
C LYS A 257 -15.66 31.06 12.28
N LYS A 258 -14.69 30.77 13.15
CA LYS A 258 -13.96 29.49 13.10
C LYS A 258 -14.80 28.37 13.65
N LEU A 259 -14.57 27.14 13.14
CA LEU A 259 -15.25 25.94 13.64
C LEU A 259 -15.08 25.77 15.17
N SER A 260 -13.86 26.02 15.67
CA SER A 260 -13.56 25.94 17.10
C SER A 260 -14.28 26.98 17.95
N GLU A 261 -14.46 28.19 17.43
CA GLU A 261 -15.18 29.28 18.11
C GLU A 261 -16.68 28.96 18.18
N LEU A 262 -17.26 28.56 17.05
CA LEU A 262 -18.67 28.15 17.02
C LEU A 262 -18.93 26.96 17.95
N ALA A 263 -18.06 25.93 17.91
CA ALA A 263 -18.19 24.74 18.76
C ALA A 263 -18.12 25.10 20.26
N ALA A 264 -17.23 26.05 20.65
CA ALA A 264 -17.14 26.52 22.03
C ALA A 264 -18.41 27.25 22.48
N GLU A 265 -18.94 28.17 21.67
CA GLU A 265 -20.19 28.90 21.97
C GLU A 265 -21.39 27.93 22.14
N LEU A 266 -21.54 26.99 21.19
CA LEU A 266 -22.65 26.04 21.22
C LEU A 266 -22.53 25.03 22.37
N SER A 267 -21.33 24.63 22.78
CA SER A 267 -21.12 23.67 23.87
C SER A 267 -21.52 24.24 25.23
N VAL A 268 -21.45 25.55 25.43
CA VAL A 268 -21.91 26.21 26.67
C VAL A 268 -23.44 26.12 26.85
N THR A 269 -24.19 26.18 25.75
CA THR A 269 -25.67 26.17 25.77
C THR A 269 -26.25 24.78 25.54
N GLU A 270 -25.40 23.79 25.17
CA GLU A 270 -25.78 22.42 24.74
C GLU A 270 -26.82 22.39 23.61
N LYS A 271 -27.11 23.54 22.97
CA LYS A 271 -28.12 23.67 21.93
C LYS A 271 -27.65 23.06 20.61
N GLY A 272 -28.52 22.25 20.02
CA GLY A 272 -28.35 21.71 18.67
C GLY A 272 -27.34 20.57 18.54
N PHE A 273 -26.85 20.01 19.64
CA PHE A 273 -26.06 18.77 19.63
C PHE A 273 -26.97 17.55 19.80
N ASP A 274 -26.91 16.65 18.83
CA ASP A 274 -27.58 15.36 18.89
C ASP A 274 -26.60 14.28 19.36
N LEU A 275 -27.09 13.29 20.13
CA LEU A 275 -26.32 12.15 20.57
C LEU A 275 -26.38 11.06 19.51
N VAL A 276 -25.26 10.78 18.85
CA VAL A 276 -25.14 9.81 17.75
C VAL A 276 -24.22 8.66 18.15
N THR A 277 -24.62 7.43 17.84
CA THR A 277 -23.81 6.23 18.09
C THR A 277 -23.22 5.71 16.79
N VAL A 278 -21.86 5.65 16.73
CA VAL A 278 -21.11 5.11 15.60
C VAL A 278 -20.17 4.01 16.10
N LYS A 279 -20.31 2.79 15.57
CA LYS A 279 -19.49 1.63 15.98
C LYS A 279 -19.39 1.48 17.51
N ASN A 280 -20.50 1.47 18.20
CA ASN A 280 -20.61 1.32 19.67
C ASN A 280 -19.94 2.45 20.49
N ARG A 281 -19.67 3.61 19.89
CA ARG A 281 -19.17 4.80 20.58
C ARG A 281 -20.16 5.94 20.41
N ARG A 282 -20.41 6.69 21.48
CA ARG A 282 -21.39 7.80 21.52
C ARG A 282 -20.65 9.11 21.37
N TYR A 283 -21.25 10.01 20.56
CA TYR A 283 -20.73 11.33 20.23
C TYR A 283 -21.85 12.35 20.26
N TYR A 284 -21.58 13.51 20.83
CA TYR A 284 -22.41 14.70 20.63
C TYR A 284 -22.01 15.37 19.32
N VAL A 285 -22.94 15.54 18.41
CA VAL A 285 -22.69 16.06 17.06
C VAL A 285 -23.62 17.21 16.74
N TYR A 286 -23.04 18.35 16.39
CA TYR A 286 -23.76 19.49 15.83
C TYR A 286 -23.63 19.45 14.31
N ARG A 287 -24.76 19.64 13.60
CA ARG A 287 -24.84 19.68 12.14
C ARG A 287 -25.08 21.13 11.68
N TYR A 288 -24.20 21.61 10.83
CA TYR A 288 -24.32 22.86 10.11
C TYR A 288 -24.47 22.57 8.61
N GLU A 289 -25.39 23.24 7.94
CA GLU A 289 -25.55 23.21 6.48
C GLU A 289 -25.35 24.62 5.93
N GLY A 290 -24.48 24.76 4.93
CA GLY A 290 -24.20 26.05 4.34
C GLY A 290 -22.79 26.08 3.70
N ASN A 291 -22.36 27.31 3.44
CA ASN A 291 -21.10 27.58 2.81
C ASN A 291 -19.92 27.48 3.81
N LEU A 292 -18.86 26.80 3.41
CA LEU A 292 -17.56 26.83 4.02
C LEU A 292 -16.64 27.62 3.10
N ASN A 293 -15.61 28.30 3.62
CA ASN A 293 -14.71 29.10 2.79
C ASN A 293 -14.12 28.27 1.63
N GLY A 294 -14.47 28.65 0.38
CA GLY A 294 -14.08 27.95 -0.85
C GLY A 294 -14.91 26.70 -1.19
N ILE A 295 -15.97 26.37 -0.45
CA ILE A 295 -16.84 25.22 -0.71
C ILE A 295 -18.29 25.66 -0.48
N GLU A 296 -19.08 25.62 -1.53
CA GLU A 296 -20.50 25.96 -1.49
C GLU A 296 -21.35 24.75 -1.07
N ASN A 297 -22.41 25.00 -0.33
CA ASN A 297 -23.46 24.06 0.04
C ASN A 297 -22.91 22.71 0.56
N ALA A 298 -22.31 22.75 1.72
CA ALA A 298 -21.76 21.56 2.39
C ALA A 298 -22.40 21.34 3.77
N VAL A 299 -22.41 20.10 4.23
CA VAL A 299 -22.66 19.74 5.62
C VAL A 299 -21.34 19.77 6.37
N VAL A 300 -21.30 20.46 7.51
CA VAL A 300 -20.20 20.41 8.47
C VAL A 300 -20.70 19.82 9.78
N LEU A 301 -20.02 18.79 10.27
CA LEU A 301 -20.30 18.17 11.56
C LEU A 301 -19.23 18.59 12.56
N LEU A 302 -19.63 19.10 13.73
CA LEU A 302 -18.77 19.33 14.88
C LEU A 302 -19.06 18.22 15.89
N SER A 303 -18.07 17.42 16.22
CA SER A 303 -18.24 16.19 17.00
C SER A 303 -17.35 16.16 18.22
N TYR A 304 -17.92 15.81 19.37
CA TYR A 304 -17.23 15.51 20.61
C TYR A 304 -17.53 14.07 21.06
N PRO A 305 -16.54 13.30 21.52
CA PRO A 305 -16.84 12.08 22.28
C PRO A 305 -17.73 12.42 23.51
N GLU A 306 -18.73 11.60 23.81
CA GLU A 306 -19.66 11.84 24.93
C GLU A 306 -18.93 12.20 26.23
N LYS A 307 -17.89 11.45 26.58
CA LYS A 307 -17.11 11.64 27.83
C LYS A 307 -16.21 12.89 27.81
N ALA A 308 -16.10 13.58 26.70
CA ALA A 308 -15.23 14.73 26.51
C ALA A 308 -15.98 15.91 25.83
N PHE A 309 -17.29 15.98 26.04
CA PHE A 309 -18.12 17.08 25.53
C PHE A 309 -17.59 18.43 26.03
N GLY A 310 -17.55 19.42 25.16
CA GLY A 310 -17.04 20.76 25.45
C GLY A 310 -15.51 20.89 25.57
N ASN A 311 -14.74 19.78 25.56
CA ASN A 311 -13.29 19.86 25.59
C ASN A 311 -12.72 20.24 24.20
N PRO A 312 -12.06 21.42 24.04
CA PRO A 312 -11.57 21.89 22.74
C PRO A 312 -10.57 20.92 22.08
N LYS A 313 -9.79 20.15 22.88
CA LYS A 313 -8.81 19.17 22.35
C LYS A 313 -9.49 17.91 21.79
N ALA A 314 -10.72 17.64 22.23
CA ALA A 314 -11.50 16.49 21.79
C ALA A 314 -12.38 16.80 20.56
N LEU A 315 -12.55 18.09 20.21
CA LEU A 315 -13.30 18.50 19.03
C LEU A 315 -12.75 17.89 17.75
N ARG A 316 -13.63 17.28 16.96
CA ARG A 316 -13.36 16.85 15.59
C ARG A 316 -14.41 17.46 14.68
N ALA A 317 -13.99 17.86 13.48
CA ALA A 317 -14.89 18.41 12.48
C ALA A 317 -14.81 17.60 11.19
N PHE A 318 -15.93 17.42 10.52
CA PHE A 318 -16.04 16.67 9.27
C PHE A 318 -16.86 17.50 8.27
N ILE A 319 -16.60 17.25 6.98
CA ILE A 319 -17.35 17.83 5.87
C ILE A 319 -17.98 16.72 5.03
N SER A 320 -19.16 17.00 4.48
CA SER A 320 -19.75 16.24 3.37
C SER A 320 -20.25 17.20 2.31
N THR A 321 -19.92 16.94 1.04
CA THR A 321 -20.52 17.64 -0.12
C THR A 321 -21.86 17.02 -0.55
N ASN A 322 -22.22 15.86 0.00
CA ASN A 322 -23.55 15.30 -0.15
C ASN A 322 -24.42 15.75 1.03
N VAL A 323 -25.26 16.76 0.81
CA VAL A 323 -26.13 17.34 1.84
C VAL A 323 -27.33 16.45 2.19
N ALA A 324 -27.68 15.49 1.32
CA ALA A 324 -28.78 14.56 1.55
C ALA A 324 -28.48 13.50 2.61
N LEU A 325 -27.18 13.26 2.93
CA LEU A 325 -26.79 12.30 3.95
C LEU A 325 -27.16 12.78 5.35
N SER A 326 -27.68 11.89 6.17
CA SER A 326 -27.86 12.11 7.60
C SER A 326 -26.49 12.20 8.32
N THR A 327 -26.48 12.76 9.52
CA THR A 327 -25.29 12.84 10.39
C THR A 327 -24.67 11.46 10.62
N LEU A 328 -25.50 10.43 10.86
CA LEU A 328 -25.03 9.06 11.08
C LEU A 328 -24.38 8.46 9.82
N GLU A 329 -24.98 8.69 8.65
CA GLU A 329 -24.43 8.19 7.39
C GLU A 329 -23.08 8.82 7.07
N ILE A 330 -22.94 10.15 7.24
CA ILE A 330 -21.65 10.86 7.04
C ILE A 330 -20.56 10.25 7.93
N LEU A 331 -20.84 10.10 9.23
CA LEU A 331 -19.87 9.55 10.17
C LEU A 331 -19.56 8.08 9.90
N THR A 332 -20.55 7.30 9.50
CA THR A 332 -20.37 5.89 9.13
C THR A 332 -19.53 5.75 7.86
N CYS A 333 -19.78 6.57 6.84
CA CYS A 333 -18.96 6.61 5.63
C CYS A 333 -17.52 7.05 5.94
N TYR A 334 -17.32 8.06 6.80
CA TYR A 334 -15.97 8.50 7.17
C TYR A 334 -15.15 7.39 7.83
N VAL A 335 -15.79 6.53 8.62
CA VAL A 335 -15.08 5.37 9.23
C VAL A 335 -14.55 4.40 8.16
N CYS A 336 -15.13 4.35 6.97
CA CYS A 336 -14.64 3.56 5.84
C CYS A 336 -13.29 4.08 5.29
N ARG A 337 -12.73 5.18 5.82
CA ARG A 337 -11.37 5.65 5.55
C ARG A 337 -10.29 4.76 6.21
N TRP A 338 -10.60 4.13 7.34
CA TRP A 338 -9.63 3.37 8.14
C TRP A 338 -8.81 2.30 7.39
N PRO A 339 -9.32 1.60 6.37
CA PRO A 339 -8.57 0.60 5.61
C PRO A 339 -7.22 1.07 5.07
N ILE A 340 -7.03 2.36 4.75
CA ILE A 340 -5.74 2.86 4.24
C ILE A 340 -4.64 2.79 5.32
N GLU A 341 -4.98 3.01 6.58
CA GLU A 341 -4.04 2.90 7.69
C GLU A 341 -3.65 1.44 7.95
N VAL A 342 -4.60 0.51 7.76
CA VAL A 342 -4.34 -0.93 7.78
C VAL A 342 -3.40 -1.32 6.64
N PHE A 343 -3.63 -0.81 5.44
CA PHE A 343 -2.76 -1.01 4.28
C PHE A 343 -1.33 -0.52 4.56
N PHE A 344 -1.14 0.69 5.08
CA PHE A 344 0.20 1.18 5.44
C PHE A 344 0.90 0.28 6.45
N ARG A 345 0.20 -0.18 7.47
CA ARG A 345 0.74 -1.12 8.44
C ARG A 345 1.16 -2.44 7.79
N GLN A 346 0.35 -2.99 6.89
CA GLN A 346 0.66 -4.20 6.13
C GLN A 346 1.90 -4.02 5.24
N CYS A 347 2.00 -2.89 4.53
CA CYS A 347 3.16 -2.55 3.72
C CYS A 347 4.44 -2.47 4.56
N LYS A 348 4.39 -1.85 5.74
CA LYS A 348 5.55 -1.73 6.65
C LYS A 348 5.94 -3.07 7.27
N THR A 349 4.99 -3.86 7.72
CA THR A 349 5.27 -5.09 8.49
C THR A 349 5.50 -6.33 7.61
N ARG A 350 4.92 -6.39 6.39
CA ARG A 350 4.94 -7.58 5.53
C ARG A 350 5.58 -7.36 4.18
N LEU A 351 5.54 -6.14 3.65
CA LEU A 351 6.01 -5.81 2.32
C LEU A 351 7.28 -4.94 2.33
N ALA A 352 7.96 -4.86 3.46
CA ALA A 352 9.22 -4.18 3.67
C ALA A 352 9.26 -2.68 3.26
N LEU A 353 8.13 -1.95 3.39
CA LEU A 353 8.08 -0.53 3.03
C LEU A 353 9.09 0.33 3.80
N ASP A 354 9.38 0.02 5.07
CA ASP A 354 10.36 0.77 5.87
C ASP A 354 11.79 0.20 5.76
N THR A 355 11.95 -1.06 5.32
CA THR A 355 13.23 -1.79 5.40
C THR A 355 13.97 -1.96 4.07
N TYR A 356 13.33 -1.70 2.92
CA TYR A 356 13.99 -1.83 1.62
C TYR A 356 15.25 -0.96 1.52
N GLN A 357 16.24 -1.44 0.74
CA GLN A 357 17.56 -0.81 0.60
C GLN A 357 17.85 -0.36 -0.85
N ILE A 358 16.81 0.06 -1.57
CA ILE A 358 16.93 0.64 -2.91
C ILE A 358 17.16 2.15 -2.74
N ARG A 359 18.07 2.73 -3.54
CA ARG A 359 18.46 4.14 -3.40
C ARG A 359 17.99 5.03 -4.54
N SER A 360 17.79 4.48 -5.75
CA SER A 360 17.33 5.25 -6.90
C SER A 360 15.82 5.44 -6.88
N SER A 361 15.35 6.62 -7.21
CA SER A 361 13.93 6.98 -7.32
C SER A 361 13.16 6.01 -8.20
N LYS A 362 13.70 5.73 -9.40
CA LYS A 362 13.08 4.77 -10.35
C LYS A 362 12.97 3.37 -9.75
N GLY A 363 14.02 2.90 -9.08
CA GLY A 363 14.03 1.60 -8.43
C GLY A 363 13.01 1.51 -7.29
N ILE A 364 12.83 2.58 -6.53
CA ILE A 364 11.87 2.69 -5.45
C ILE A 364 10.44 2.65 -5.99
N GLN A 365 10.12 3.44 -7.02
CA GLN A 365 8.80 3.45 -7.66
C GLN A 365 8.43 2.06 -8.21
N ARG A 366 9.37 1.39 -8.90
CA ARG A 366 9.19 0.03 -9.42
C ARG A 366 8.99 -0.99 -8.30
N TYR A 367 9.74 -0.86 -7.21
CA TYR A 367 9.56 -1.72 -6.06
C TYR A 367 8.19 -1.52 -5.41
N TRP A 368 7.73 -0.28 -5.26
CA TRP A 368 6.41 0.03 -4.72
C TRP A 368 5.27 -0.46 -5.62
N LEU A 369 5.46 -0.42 -6.93
CA LEU A 369 4.53 -1.02 -7.88
C LEU A 369 4.42 -2.54 -7.68
N LEU A 370 5.55 -3.24 -7.50
CA LEU A 370 5.55 -4.68 -7.21
C LEU A 370 4.97 -5.00 -5.83
N MET A 371 5.18 -4.13 -4.84
CA MET A 371 4.53 -4.22 -3.54
C MET A 371 3.00 -4.09 -3.66
N SER A 372 2.52 -3.16 -4.48
CA SER A 372 1.08 -2.99 -4.79
C SER A 372 0.52 -4.21 -5.52
N MET A 373 1.29 -4.78 -6.47
CA MET A 373 0.93 -6.04 -7.14
C MET A 373 0.86 -7.21 -6.14
N ALA A 374 1.80 -7.32 -5.21
CA ALA A 374 1.76 -8.35 -4.16
C ALA A 374 0.51 -8.20 -3.27
N HIS A 375 0.16 -6.97 -2.89
CA HIS A 375 -1.08 -6.69 -2.15
C HIS A 375 -2.31 -7.11 -2.96
N TYR A 376 -2.40 -6.72 -4.23
CA TYR A 376 -3.47 -7.12 -5.16
C TYR A 376 -3.61 -8.65 -5.22
N ILE A 377 -2.51 -9.38 -5.40
CA ILE A 377 -2.52 -10.85 -5.46
C ILE A 377 -2.99 -11.45 -4.12
N CYS A 378 -2.63 -10.88 -2.97
CA CYS A 378 -3.12 -11.33 -1.66
C CYS A 378 -4.64 -11.21 -1.54
N VAL A 379 -5.21 -10.11 -2.02
CA VAL A 379 -6.64 -9.84 -1.83
C VAL A 379 -7.52 -10.66 -2.78
N ILE A 380 -7.08 -10.86 -4.04
CA ILE A 380 -7.93 -11.46 -5.09
C ILE A 380 -7.30 -12.65 -5.84
N GLY A 381 -5.99 -12.89 -5.71
CA GLY A 381 -5.26 -13.85 -6.57
C GLY A 381 -5.76 -15.29 -6.49
N THR A 382 -6.38 -15.69 -5.38
CA THR A 382 -6.91 -17.04 -5.17
C THR A 382 -8.29 -17.28 -5.81
N GLY A 383 -8.84 -16.28 -6.50
CA GLY A 383 -10.16 -16.38 -7.15
C GLY A 383 -11.34 -16.04 -6.24
N ARG A 384 -11.08 -15.70 -4.99
CA ARG A 384 -12.06 -15.15 -4.02
C ARG A 384 -11.48 -13.94 -3.31
N TYR A 385 -12.36 -13.06 -2.85
CA TYR A 385 -11.94 -11.95 -2.00
C TYR A 385 -11.62 -12.43 -0.59
N GLN A 386 -10.50 -11.97 -0.06
CA GLN A 386 -10.04 -12.32 1.28
C GLN A 386 -9.24 -11.18 1.89
N SER A 387 -9.04 -11.22 3.20
CA SER A 387 -8.15 -10.24 3.84
C SER A 387 -6.72 -10.40 3.33
N PHE A 388 -5.97 -9.30 3.30
CA PHE A 388 -4.55 -9.34 2.94
C PHE A 388 -3.78 -10.38 3.76
N GLN A 389 -4.05 -10.48 5.06
CA GLN A 389 -3.32 -11.40 5.95
C GLN A 389 -3.57 -12.86 5.58
N GLU A 390 -4.82 -13.25 5.36
CA GLU A 390 -5.19 -14.61 4.94
C GLU A 390 -4.57 -14.93 3.57
N GLY A 391 -4.70 -13.99 2.62
CA GLY A 391 -4.10 -14.15 1.30
C GLY A 391 -2.59 -14.28 1.32
N HIS A 392 -1.92 -13.45 2.09
CA HIS A 392 -0.47 -13.52 2.24
C HIS A 392 -0.01 -14.87 2.81
N GLN A 393 -0.69 -15.39 3.84
CA GLN A 393 -0.40 -16.70 4.42
C GLN A 393 -0.65 -17.83 3.43
N LEU A 394 -1.80 -17.80 2.75
CA LEU A 394 -2.17 -18.81 1.77
C LEU A 394 -1.20 -18.86 0.58
N ILE A 395 -0.87 -17.71 0.00
CA ILE A 395 0.06 -17.63 -1.15
C ILE A 395 1.45 -18.10 -0.75
N ARG A 396 1.93 -17.71 0.43
CA ARG A 396 3.18 -18.21 0.97
C ARG A 396 3.19 -19.74 1.07
N SER A 397 2.11 -20.33 1.57
CA SER A 397 1.94 -21.79 1.67
C SER A 397 1.94 -22.44 0.28
N ILE A 398 1.24 -21.87 -0.70
CA ILE A 398 1.19 -22.35 -2.08
C ILE A 398 2.62 -22.35 -2.70
N ILE A 399 3.33 -21.21 -2.61
CA ILE A 399 4.69 -21.09 -3.17
C ILE A 399 5.64 -22.09 -2.51
N GLN A 400 5.54 -22.29 -1.20
CA GLN A 400 6.36 -23.26 -0.48
C GLN A 400 6.04 -24.70 -0.91
N GLN A 401 4.77 -25.02 -1.08
CA GLN A 401 4.33 -26.33 -1.56
C GLN A 401 4.80 -26.59 -3.00
N GLU A 402 4.66 -25.63 -3.90
CA GLU A 402 5.16 -25.72 -5.28
C GLU A 402 6.69 -25.94 -5.31
N LYS A 403 7.44 -25.24 -4.43
CA LYS A 403 8.88 -25.46 -4.29
C LYS A 403 9.20 -26.91 -3.88
N TYR A 404 8.48 -27.45 -2.88
CA TYR A 404 8.71 -28.83 -2.44
C TYR A 404 8.32 -29.86 -3.49
N GLN A 405 7.23 -29.65 -4.22
CA GLN A 405 6.83 -30.51 -5.33
C GLN A 405 7.89 -30.53 -6.43
N TYR A 406 8.43 -29.37 -6.79
CA TYR A 406 9.51 -29.27 -7.76
C TYR A 406 10.75 -30.04 -7.31
N LEU A 407 11.20 -29.84 -6.07
CA LEU A 407 12.35 -30.56 -5.51
C LEU A 407 12.13 -32.07 -5.49
N PHE A 408 10.93 -32.51 -5.12
CA PHE A 408 10.56 -33.93 -5.11
C PHE A 408 10.58 -34.55 -6.53
N GLN A 409 10.11 -33.81 -7.53
CA GLN A 409 10.18 -34.25 -8.93
C GLN A 409 11.61 -34.32 -9.41
N CYS A 410 12.46 -33.35 -9.08
CA CYS A 410 13.89 -33.39 -9.39
C CYS A 410 14.57 -34.62 -8.76
N ALA A 411 14.29 -34.93 -7.50
CA ALA A 411 14.81 -36.11 -6.82
C ALA A 411 14.39 -37.44 -7.50
N LYS A 412 13.13 -37.52 -7.97
CA LYS A 412 12.64 -38.68 -8.73
C LYS A 412 13.28 -38.85 -10.10
N SER A 413 13.74 -37.79 -10.72
CA SER A 413 14.28 -37.78 -12.08
C SER A 413 15.76 -38.27 -12.14
N SER A 414 16.24 -38.96 -11.11
CA SER A 414 17.62 -39.51 -11.03
C SER A 414 18.70 -38.42 -11.20
N ILE A 415 18.40 -37.20 -10.82
CA ILE A 415 19.40 -36.12 -10.73
C ILE A 415 20.40 -36.52 -9.64
N ASP A 416 21.71 -36.41 -9.91
CA ASP A 416 22.70 -36.70 -8.89
C ASP A 416 22.55 -35.82 -7.65
N PHE A 417 23.00 -36.34 -6.50
CA PHE A 417 22.78 -35.67 -5.21
C PHE A 417 23.39 -34.27 -5.16
N GLU A 418 24.51 -34.01 -5.83
CA GLU A 418 25.11 -32.68 -5.87
C GLU A 418 24.24 -31.70 -6.68
N ALA A 419 23.68 -32.13 -7.82
CA ALA A 419 22.76 -31.35 -8.61
C ALA A 419 21.45 -31.08 -7.84
N PHE A 420 20.93 -32.09 -7.12
CA PHE A 420 19.76 -31.93 -6.25
C PHE A 420 20.01 -30.91 -5.14
N MET A 421 21.14 -31.01 -4.42
CA MET A 421 21.46 -30.04 -3.35
C MET A 421 21.61 -28.61 -3.85
N LYS A 422 21.99 -28.42 -5.11
CA LYS A 422 22.07 -27.12 -5.77
C LYS A 422 20.69 -26.50 -6.06
N LEU A 423 19.68 -27.34 -6.28
CA LEU A 423 18.29 -26.93 -6.50
C LEU A 423 17.54 -26.71 -5.18
N ALA A 424 17.93 -27.44 -4.14
CA ALA A 424 17.29 -27.40 -2.81
C ALA A 424 17.73 -26.20 -1.96
N GLY A 425 18.95 -25.71 -2.14
CA GLY A 425 19.54 -24.59 -1.39
C GLY A 425 19.30 -23.27 -1.99
#